data_a7b29670ddf33a5e76750cf0228fcbe4
#
_entry.id   a7b29670ddf33a5e76750cf0228fcbe4
#
_cell.length_a   1.000
_cell.length_b   1.000
_cell.length_c   1.000
_cell.angle_alpha   90.00
_cell.angle_beta   90.00
_cell.angle_gamma   90.00
#
_symmetry.space_group_name_H-M   'P 1'
#
loop_
_entity.id
_entity.type
_entity.pdbx_description
1 polymer ?
#
loop_
_entity_poly.entity_id
_entity_poly.type
_entity_poly.pdbx_seq_one_letter_code
_entity_poly.pdbx_strand_id
1 'polypeptide(L)'
;MNLSGVGEKTERKLKKIGILKAEDFLQYYPNHYEYFPYLTYIKDLAHLEEGTVVSIWVQLKVNVMRSGKVTRIWGEDSSGDINISWFHPPYTVRQLKRGSKAVLRGPISFFRDKPCMFQPSLYSPEEYKELLGKMLPVYPSTSGISQRLLRSCVREALEMEISETLPETVLQKYNLYSRADALREIHFPKNEFTQKQAVYRLKFEEFYQFKKELAENYAAEEPNACPMKKSSLLNNVVIKGLPYTLTNAQQQAWKKLETELCGKYRVNQLIQGDVGAGKTIVGFLAMLLAVDNGYQAVLMAPTEVLAEQHYEDMMGFLKNYNLPYACVLVTGTTKQKKAIYRRIADGTANLIIGTHAVISESVAYQKLGIVIIDEQHRFGVSQRTSLQNKGKRPHVVTMSATPIPRTLAIIMYGDLDISVIDELPANRLPIANCVVGTDY
;
A
#
# COMPACT_ATOMS: atom_id res chain seq x y z
N MET A 1 -27.66 -19.06 -1.49
CA MET A 1 -26.58 -19.23 -2.50
C MET A 1 -26.91 -20.49 -3.31
N ASN A 2 -27.21 -20.38 -4.61
CA ASN A 2 -27.52 -21.57 -5.45
C ASN A 2 -26.24 -22.12 -6.06
N LEU A 3 -25.42 -22.81 -5.26
CA LEU A 3 -24.20 -23.48 -5.70
C LEU A 3 -24.20 -24.93 -5.23
N SER A 4 -23.70 -25.83 -6.07
CA SER A 4 -23.64 -27.27 -5.81
C SER A 4 -22.83 -27.58 -4.56
N GLY A 5 -23.40 -28.35 -3.63
CA GLY A 5 -22.73 -28.72 -2.38
C GLY A 5 -22.78 -27.67 -1.27
N VAL A 6 -23.45 -26.54 -1.46
CA VAL A 6 -23.57 -25.48 -0.45
C VAL A 6 -24.94 -25.54 0.21
N GLY A 7 -25.04 -26.22 1.36
CA GLY A 7 -26.21 -26.19 2.22
C GLY A 7 -26.13 -25.05 3.25
N GLU A 8 -27.22 -24.82 4.01
CA GLU A 8 -27.32 -23.71 4.99
C GLU A 8 -26.14 -23.64 5.99
N LYS A 9 -25.66 -24.76 6.49
CA LYS A 9 -24.51 -24.80 7.42
C LYS A 9 -23.21 -24.33 6.74
N THR A 10 -23.03 -24.67 5.49
CA THR A 10 -21.88 -24.27 4.70
C THR A 10 -21.98 -22.80 4.32
N GLU A 11 -23.15 -22.33 3.94
CA GLU A 11 -23.39 -20.92 3.64
C GLU A 11 -23.10 -20.00 4.85
N ARG A 12 -23.47 -20.40 6.06
CA ARG A 12 -23.13 -19.66 7.29
C ARG A 12 -21.62 -19.56 7.50
N LYS A 13 -20.86 -20.58 7.11
CA LYS A 13 -19.39 -20.57 7.19
C LYS A 13 -18.75 -19.70 6.11
N LEU A 14 -19.28 -19.74 4.89
CA LEU A 14 -18.86 -18.89 3.77
C LEU A 14 -19.07 -17.40 4.09
N LYS A 15 -20.21 -17.04 4.70
CA LYS A 15 -20.45 -15.68 5.19
C LYS A 15 -19.39 -15.17 6.18
N LYS A 16 -18.84 -16.05 7.01
CA LYS A 16 -17.76 -15.67 7.96
C LYS A 16 -16.43 -15.33 7.28
N ILE A 17 -16.21 -15.81 6.08
CA ILE A 17 -15.01 -15.49 5.27
C ILE A 17 -15.30 -14.45 4.19
N GLY A 18 -16.43 -13.73 4.30
CA GLY A 18 -16.78 -12.62 3.43
C GLY A 18 -17.49 -13.00 2.13
N ILE A 19 -17.85 -14.27 1.93
CA ILE A 19 -18.56 -14.74 0.72
C ILE A 19 -20.07 -14.74 1.00
N LEU A 20 -20.79 -13.78 0.42
CA LEU A 20 -22.23 -13.58 0.63
C LEU A 20 -23.06 -14.11 -0.54
N LYS A 21 -22.54 -14.04 -1.76
CA LYS A 21 -23.17 -14.43 -3.00
C LYS A 21 -22.21 -15.21 -3.92
N ALA A 22 -22.70 -15.80 -4.98
CA ALA A 22 -21.90 -16.65 -5.87
C ALA A 22 -20.79 -15.85 -6.59
N GLU A 23 -21.07 -14.61 -6.97
CA GLU A 23 -20.12 -13.73 -7.64
C GLU A 23 -18.89 -13.39 -6.77
N ASP A 24 -19.03 -13.43 -5.44
CA ASP A 24 -17.93 -13.13 -4.53
C ASP A 24 -16.79 -14.15 -4.67
N PHE A 25 -17.07 -15.36 -5.14
CA PHE A 25 -16.05 -16.35 -5.42
C PHE A 25 -15.09 -15.92 -6.54
N LEU A 26 -15.52 -15.08 -7.47
CA LEU A 26 -14.66 -14.57 -8.55
C LEU A 26 -13.54 -13.66 -8.02
N GLN A 27 -13.77 -13.01 -6.87
CA GLN A 27 -12.79 -12.15 -6.20
C GLN A 27 -12.12 -12.82 -5.00
N TYR A 28 -12.49 -14.06 -4.70
CA TYR A 28 -11.89 -14.84 -3.62
C TYR A 28 -10.61 -15.52 -4.11
N TYR A 29 -9.54 -14.76 -4.22
CA TYR A 29 -8.30 -15.19 -4.84
C TYR A 29 -7.56 -16.27 -4.01
N PRO A 30 -6.85 -17.21 -4.67
CA PRO A 30 -6.03 -18.20 -3.98
C PRO A 30 -4.81 -17.54 -3.29
N ASN A 31 -4.42 -18.08 -2.13
CA ASN A 31 -3.19 -17.67 -1.44
C ASN A 31 -1.94 -18.13 -2.19
N HIS A 32 -1.98 -19.35 -2.71
CA HIS A 32 -0.91 -19.98 -3.45
C HIS A 32 -1.47 -21.11 -4.32
N TYR A 33 -0.61 -21.73 -5.10
CA TYR A 33 -0.97 -22.86 -5.95
C TYR A 33 -0.14 -24.09 -5.59
N GLU A 34 -0.79 -25.23 -5.60
CA GLU A 34 -0.12 -26.53 -5.54
C GLU A 34 0.17 -27.00 -6.97
N TYR A 35 1.44 -27.10 -7.31
CA TYR A 35 1.87 -27.67 -8.60
C TYR A 35 1.99 -29.16 -8.48
N PHE A 36 1.49 -29.91 -9.49
CA PHE A 36 1.56 -31.37 -9.59
C PHE A 36 2.60 -31.74 -10.65
N PRO A 37 3.89 -31.91 -10.26
CA PRO A 37 4.97 -32.17 -11.22
C PRO A 37 4.83 -33.56 -11.89
N TYR A 38 5.53 -33.72 -13.00
CA TYR A 38 5.69 -35.00 -13.61
C TYR A 38 6.40 -36.01 -12.66
N LEU A 39 6.13 -37.29 -12.85
CA LEU A 39 6.69 -38.33 -11.99
C LEU A 39 8.22 -38.40 -12.16
N THR A 40 8.92 -38.42 -11.04
CA THR A 40 10.37 -38.53 -10.96
C THR A 40 10.73 -39.98 -10.58
N TYR A 41 11.72 -40.59 -11.22
CA TYR A 41 12.22 -41.88 -10.81
C TYR A 41 13.02 -41.79 -9.49
N ILE A 42 12.96 -42.86 -8.68
CA ILE A 42 13.63 -42.89 -7.38
C ILE A 42 15.16 -42.68 -7.51
N LYS A 43 15.79 -43.22 -8.55
CA LYS A 43 17.24 -43.04 -8.82
C LYS A 43 17.62 -41.58 -9.01
N ASP A 44 16.73 -40.74 -9.57
CA ASP A 44 17.01 -39.36 -9.93
C ASP A 44 16.88 -38.44 -8.72
N LEU A 45 16.26 -38.90 -7.62
CA LEU A 45 16.07 -38.15 -6.40
C LEU A 45 17.38 -37.76 -5.71
N ALA A 46 18.42 -38.58 -5.83
CA ALA A 46 19.71 -38.31 -5.21
C ALA A 46 20.42 -37.06 -5.76
N HIS A 47 20.01 -36.55 -6.91
CA HIS A 47 20.58 -35.36 -7.56
C HIS A 47 19.79 -34.09 -7.29
N LEU A 48 18.71 -34.18 -6.52
CA LEU A 48 17.85 -33.04 -6.19
C LEU A 48 18.25 -32.40 -4.84
N GLU A 49 17.98 -31.13 -4.72
CA GLU A 49 18.18 -30.41 -3.45
C GLU A 49 17.13 -30.85 -2.41
N GLU A 50 17.53 -30.93 -1.14
CA GLU A 50 16.64 -31.23 -0.03
C GLU A 50 15.52 -30.17 0.05
N GLY A 51 14.29 -30.64 0.27
CA GLY A 51 13.10 -29.76 0.27
C GLY A 51 12.41 -29.61 -1.08
N THR A 52 13.04 -30.05 -2.19
CA THR A 52 12.39 -30.05 -3.51
C THR A 52 11.12 -30.89 -3.49
N VAL A 53 10.00 -30.32 -3.92
CA VAL A 53 8.72 -31.03 -4.00
C VAL A 53 8.71 -31.90 -5.26
N VAL A 54 8.63 -33.20 -5.06
CA VAL A 54 8.60 -34.20 -6.13
C VAL A 54 7.35 -35.05 -6.06
N SER A 55 7.07 -35.74 -7.15
CA SER A 55 6.05 -36.80 -7.20
C SER A 55 6.68 -38.08 -7.74
N ILE A 56 6.51 -39.14 -7.00
CA ILE A 56 7.05 -40.45 -7.33
C ILE A 56 5.94 -41.50 -7.40
N TRP A 57 6.01 -42.37 -8.38
CA TRP A 57 5.17 -43.54 -8.38
C TRP A 57 5.91 -44.69 -7.65
N VAL A 58 5.17 -45.38 -6.76
CA VAL A 58 5.75 -46.48 -6.01
C VAL A 58 4.80 -47.66 -5.93
N GLN A 59 5.39 -48.90 -5.90
CA GLN A 59 4.72 -50.10 -5.47
C GLN A 59 5.24 -50.52 -4.10
N LEU A 60 4.35 -50.86 -3.16
CA LEU A 60 4.75 -51.22 -1.81
C LEU A 60 5.43 -52.62 -1.78
N LYS A 61 6.66 -52.64 -1.26
CA LYS A 61 7.46 -53.87 -1.06
C LYS A 61 6.92 -54.74 0.10
N VAL A 62 6.45 -54.07 1.16
CA VAL A 62 6.01 -54.73 2.39
C VAL A 62 4.69 -54.11 2.84
N ASN A 63 4.00 -54.78 3.76
CA ASN A 63 2.83 -54.19 4.41
C ASN A 63 3.22 -52.99 5.23
N VAL A 64 2.25 -52.10 5.46
CA VAL A 64 2.43 -50.89 6.28
C VAL A 64 2.91 -51.25 7.67
N MET A 65 4.07 -50.74 8.05
CA MET A 65 4.67 -50.94 9.37
C MET A 65 4.33 -49.83 10.31
N ARG A 66 3.95 -50.16 11.52
CA ARG A 66 3.66 -49.18 12.61
C ARG A 66 4.63 -49.35 13.74
N SER A 67 5.30 -48.26 14.15
CA SER A 67 6.18 -48.25 15.31
C SER A 67 5.81 -47.02 16.16
N GLY A 68 5.07 -47.19 17.24
CA GLY A 68 4.55 -46.12 18.06
C GLY A 68 3.65 -45.17 17.29
N LYS A 69 4.03 -43.88 17.22
CA LYS A 69 3.31 -42.85 16.50
C LYS A 69 3.69 -42.73 14.99
N VAL A 70 4.67 -43.51 14.54
CA VAL A 70 5.19 -43.43 13.19
C VAL A 70 4.67 -44.59 12.35
N THR A 71 4.14 -44.29 11.20
CA THR A 71 3.78 -45.27 10.15
C THR A 71 4.78 -45.16 9.03
N ARG A 72 5.37 -46.30 8.61
CA ARG A 72 6.37 -46.38 7.57
C ARG A 72 5.93 -47.34 6.48
N ILE A 73 6.31 -47.01 5.24
CA ILE A 73 6.21 -47.89 4.09
C ILE A 73 7.55 -47.92 3.34
N TRP A 74 7.83 -49.02 2.69
CA TRP A 74 8.90 -49.17 1.75
C TRP A 74 8.28 -49.28 0.36
N GLY A 75 8.55 -48.30 -0.48
CA GLY A 75 8.11 -48.24 -1.85
C GLY A 75 9.28 -48.52 -2.79
N GLU A 76 8.98 -49.06 -3.95
CA GLU A 76 9.94 -49.27 -5.06
C GLU A 76 9.33 -48.84 -6.38
N ASP A 77 10.19 -48.41 -7.29
CA ASP A 77 9.89 -48.32 -8.70
C ASP A 77 10.90 -49.19 -9.49
N SER A 78 10.93 -49.07 -10.83
CA SER A 78 11.89 -49.80 -11.67
C SER A 78 13.35 -49.36 -11.46
N SER A 79 13.61 -48.29 -10.73
CA SER A 79 14.92 -47.66 -10.61
C SER A 79 15.52 -47.73 -9.19
N GLY A 80 14.72 -47.98 -8.16
CA GLY A 80 15.20 -48.04 -6.79
C GLY A 80 14.11 -48.17 -5.73
N ASP A 81 14.50 -48.08 -4.48
CA ASP A 81 13.60 -48.09 -3.30
C ASP A 81 13.71 -46.83 -2.51
N ILE A 82 12.60 -46.51 -1.79
CA ILE A 82 12.51 -45.33 -0.96
C ILE A 82 11.75 -45.61 0.36
N ASN A 83 12.20 -44.99 1.43
CA ASN A 83 11.52 -45.04 2.72
C ASN A 83 10.60 -43.83 2.87
N ILE A 84 9.36 -44.08 3.25
CA ILE A 84 8.35 -43.04 3.45
C ILE A 84 7.76 -43.17 4.86
N SER A 85 7.63 -42.03 5.54
CA SER A 85 7.16 -42.00 6.94
C SER A 85 6.08 -40.96 7.18
N TRP A 86 5.07 -41.32 8.01
CA TRP A 86 4.03 -40.42 8.51
C TRP A 86 3.95 -40.47 10.02
N PHE A 87 3.85 -39.32 10.68
CA PHE A 87 3.51 -39.26 12.11
C PHE A 87 2.00 -39.35 12.36
N HIS A 88 1.21 -38.79 11.45
CA HIS A 88 -0.26 -38.84 11.47
C HIS A 88 -0.76 -39.27 10.07
N PRO A 89 -0.73 -40.59 9.77
CA PRO A 89 -1.08 -41.05 8.43
C PRO A 89 -2.54 -40.78 8.11
N PRO A 90 -2.86 -40.33 6.88
CA PRO A 90 -4.22 -40.32 6.36
C PRO A 90 -4.83 -41.72 6.43
N TYR A 91 -6.16 -41.79 6.53
CA TYR A 91 -6.85 -43.08 6.58
C TYR A 91 -6.51 -44.00 5.40
N THR A 92 -6.32 -43.43 4.22
CA THR A 92 -5.94 -44.13 2.99
C THR A 92 -4.59 -44.85 3.09
N VAL A 93 -3.60 -44.31 3.79
CA VAL A 93 -2.31 -44.95 4.03
C VAL A 93 -2.49 -46.24 4.83
N ARG A 94 -3.46 -46.29 5.75
CA ARG A 94 -3.72 -47.45 6.59
C ARG A 94 -4.32 -48.64 5.83
N GLN A 95 -4.87 -48.39 4.65
CA GLN A 95 -5.49 -49.41 3.78
C GLN A 95 -4.51 -50.03 2.81
N LEU A 96 -3.32 -49.43 2.64
CA LEU A 96 -2.31 -49.93 1.74
C LEU A 96 -1.75 -51.32 2.20
N LYS A 97 -1.55 -52.21 1.25
CA LYS A 97 -0.98 -53.51 1.46
C LYS A 97 0.22 -53.71 0.54
N ARG A 98 1.02 -54.77 0.78
CA ARG A 98 2.07 -55.21 -0.16
C ARG A 98 1.50 -55.31 -1.57
N GLY A 99 2.21 -54.75 -2.55
CA GLY A 99 1.79 -54.71 -3.94
C GLY A 99 0.87 -53.56 -4.33
N SER A 100 0.32 -52.78 -3.33
CA SER A 100 -0.44 -51.58 -3.66
C SER A 100 0.42 -50.57 -4.41
N LYS A 101 -0.20 -49.95 -5.43
CA LYS A 101 0.41 -48.88 -6.25
C LYS A 101 -0.08 -47.52 -5.76
N ALA A 102 0.81 -46.58 -5.66
CA ALA A 102 0.46 -45.20 -5.20
C ALA A 102 1.37 -44.15 -5.85
N VAL A 103 0.91 -42.93 -5.90
CA VAL A 103 1.74 -41.74 -6.19
C VAL A 103 1.88 -40.95 -4.91
N LEU A 104 3.11 -40.60 -4.57
CA LEU A 104 3.47 -39.83 -3.39
C LEU A 104 4.01 -38.49 -3.86
N ARG A 105 3.45 -37.39 -3.29
CA ARG A 105 3.89 -36.01 -3.58
C ARG A 105 4.28 -35.33 -2.28
N GLY A 106 5.49 -34.80 -2.25
CA GLY A 106 5.99 -34.05 -1.08
C GLY A 106 7.45 -33.64 -1.25
N PRO A 107 8.00 -32.94 -0.26
CA PRO A 107 9.41 -32.58 -0.26
C PRO A 107 10.30 -33.81 -0.09
N ILE A 108 11.39 -33.84 -0.85
CA ILE A 108 12.44 -34.85 -0.67
C ILE A 108 13.29 -34.48 0.55
N SER A 109 13.73 -35.49 1.30
CA SER A 109 14.71 -35.37 2.39
C SER A 109 15.74 -36.48 2.26
N PHE A 110 16.85 -36.35 2.97
CA PHE A 110 17.90 -37.35 2.98
C PHE A 110 18.17 -37.87 4.40
N PHE A 111 18.28 -39.16 4.51
CA PHE A 111 18.70 -39.82 5.73
C PHE A 111 19.86 -40.76 5.46
N ARG A 112 21.05 -40.48 6.00
CA ARG A 112 22.31 -41.20 5.70
C ARG A 112 22.55 -41.32 4.19
N ASP A 113 22.48 -40.17 3.51
CA ASP A 113 22.65 -40.02 2.06
C ASP A 113 21.65 -40.79 1.17
N LYS A 114 20.60 -41.35 1.75
CA LYS A 114 19.53 -42.01 1.02
C LYS A 114 18.28 -41.12 0.97
N PRO A 115 17.66 -41.00 -0.24
CA PRO A 115 16.43 -40.23 -0.35
C PRO A 115 15.30 -40.86 0.45
N CYS A 116 14.51 -40.03 1.10
CA CYS A 116 13.33 -40.41 1.86
C CYS A 116 12.26 -39.31 1.79
N MET A 117 11.03 -39.63 2.15
CA MET A 117 9.95 -38.65 2.24
C MET A 117 9.27 -38.68 3.61
N PHE A 118 9.02 -37.47 4.15
CA PHE A 118 8.26 -37.32 5.37
C PHE A 118 6.92 -36.64 5.09
N GLN A 119 5.84 -37.24 5.59
CA GLN A 119 4.48 -36.70 5.46
C GLN A 119 4.02 -36.39 4.03
N PRO A 120 4.39 -37.17 2.99
CA PRO A 120 3.92 -36.88 1.64
C PRO A 120 2.40 -37.08 1.53
N SER A 121 1.79 -36.36 0.59
CA SER A 121 0.42 -36.61 0.16
C SER A 121 0.36 -37.87 -0.66
N LEU A 122 -0.69 -38.67 -0.45
CA LEU A 122 -0.92 -39.94 -1.15
C LEU A 122 -2.05 -39.79 -2.16
N TYR A 123 -1.85 -40.28 -3.36
CA TYR A 123 -2.83 -40.29 -4.45
C TYR A 123 -2.88 -41.72 -5.07
N SER A 124 -4.03 -42.09 -5.62
CA SER A 124 -4.06 -43.22 -6.55
C SER A 124 -3.40 -42.79 -7.86
N PRO A 125 -2.85 -43.77 -8.65
CA PRO A 125 -2.27 -43.44 -9.97
C PRO A 125 -3.27 -42.73 -10.89
N GLU A 126 -4.54 -43.11 -10.83
CA GLU A 126 -5.64 -42.54 -11.63
C GLU A 126 -5.91 -41.10 -11.24
N GLU A 127 -6.06 -40.83 -9.95
CA GLU A 127 -6.26 -39.44 -9.42
C GLU A 127 -5.07 -38.56 -9.81
N TYR A 128 -3.83 -39.06 -9.65
CA TYR A 128 -2.66 -38.24 -9.96
C TYR A 128 -2.52 -37.95 -11.45
N LYS A 129 -2.92 -38.87 -12.31
CA LYS A 129 -2.92 -38.68 -13.76
C LYS A 129 -3.81 -37.51 -14.19
N GLU A 130 -4.94 -37.33 -13.53
CA GLU A 130 -5.84 -36.18 -13.77
C GLU A 130 -5.24 -34.84 -13.29
N LEU A 131 -4.34 -34.87 -12.30
CA LEU A 131 -3.71 -33.69 -11.73
C LEU A 131 -2.38 -33.31 -12.38
N LEU A 132 -1.80 -34.22 -13.13
CA LEU A 132 -0.47 -34.13 -13.72
C LEU A 132 -0.28 -32.83 -14.52
N GLY A 133 0.76 -32.07 -14.20
CA GLY A 133 1.08 -30.78 -14.82
C GLY A 133 0.14 -29.62 -14.46
N LYS A 134 -0.87 -29.83 -13.61
CA LYS A 134 -1.81 -28.80 -13.21
C LYS A 134 -1.30 -28.01 -12.01
N MET A 135 -1.70 -26.74 -11.97
CA MET A 135 -1.58 -25.86 -10.80
C MET A 135 -2.96 -25.73 -10.16
N LEU A 136 -3.13 -26.27 -8.98
CA LEU A 136 -4.41 -26.17 -8.26
C LEU A 136 -4.39 -25.03 -7.23
N PRO A 137 -5.42 -24.17 -7.23
CA PRO A 137 -5.50 -23.08 -6.27
C PRO A 137 -5.73 -23.59 -4.85
N VAL A 138 -5.08 -22.95 -3.88
CA VAL A 138 -5.31 -23.14 -2.45
C VAL A 138 -5.87 -21.83 -1.90
N TYR A 139 -7.13 -21.86 -1.53
CA TYR A 139 -7.86 -20.69 -1.02
C TYR A 139 -7.69 -20.53 0.49
N PRO A 140 -7.77 -19.29 1.01
CA PRO A 140 -7.99 -19.08 2.44
C PRO A 140 -9.21 -19.90 2.87
N SER A 141 -9.13 -20.60 3.99
CA SER A 141 -10.25 -21.40 4.46
C SER A 141 -10.36 -21.40 5.99
N THR A 142 -11.54 -21.70 6.50
CA THR A 142 -11.80 -21.88 7.91
C THR A 142 -12.21 -23.33 8.19
N SER A 143 -12.17 -23.75 9.45
CA SER A 143 -12.52 -25.11 9.86
C SER A 143 -13.89 -25.54 9.31
N GLY A 144 -13.89 -26.65 8.61
CA GLY A 144 -15.07 -27.29 8.01
C GLY A 144 -15.51 -26.76 6.66
N ILE A 145 -14.63 -26.06 5.92
CA ILE A 145 -14.77 -25.79 4.49
C ILE A 145 -13.58 -26.46 3.79
N SER A 146 -13.85 -27.41 2.88
CA SER A 146 -12.78 -28.10 2.15
C SER A 146 -12.33 -27.32 0.93
N GLN A 147 -11.05 -27.46 0.55
CA GLN A 147 -10.50 -26.88 -0.69
C GLN A 147 -11.25 -27.40 -1.93
N ARG A 148 -11.70 -28.67 -1.90
CA ARG A 148 -12.48 -29.27 -2.99
C ARG A 148 -13.79 -28.50 -3.20
N LEU A 149 -14.49 -28.17 -2.13
CA LEU A 149 -15.73 -27.39 -2.20
C LEU A 149 -15.48 -25.97 -2.74
N LEU A 150 -14.44 -25.27 -2.23
CA LEU A 150 -14.10 -23.94 -2.71
C LEU A 150 -13.79 -23.94 -4.21
N ARG A 151 -12.97 -24.89 -4.65
CA ARG A 151 -12.66 -25.07 -6.08
C ARG A 151 -13.89 -25.36 -6.93
N SER A 152 -14.86 -26.12 -6.41
CA SER A 152 -16.13 -26.40 -7.11
C SER A 152 -16.98 -25.14 -7.24
N CYS A 153 -17.15 -24.39 -6.15
CA CYS A 153 -17.92 -23.13 -6.14
C CYS A 153 -17.31 -22.08 -7.08
N VAL A 154 -15.97 -21.95 -7.08
CA VAL A 154 -15.29 -21.03 -8.02
C VAL A 154 -15.50 -21.45 -9.46
N ARG A 155 -15.45 -22.76 -9.80
CA ARG A 155 -15.73 -23.22 -11.16
C ARG A 155 -17.15 -22.86 -11.60
N GLU A 156 -18.13 -23.09 -10.75
CA GLU A 156 -19.52 -22.68 -11.04
C GLU A 156 -19.66 -21.16 -11.20
N ALA A 157 -18.96 -20.38 -10.36
CA ALA A 157 -18.97 -18.92 -10.48
C ALA A 157 -18.33 -18.43 -11.80
N LEU A 158 -17.30 -19.11 -12.31
CA LEU A 158 -16.64 -18.79 -13.58
C LEU A 158 -17.50 -19.08 -14.83
N GLU A 159 -18.57 -19.88 -14.69
CA GLU A 159 -19.54 -20.11 -15.77
C GLU A 159 -20.62 -18.99 -15.83
N MET A 160 -20.65 -18.10 -14.85
CA MET A 160 -21.54 -16.95 -14.86
C MET A 160 -21.09 -15.91 -15.90
N GLU A 161 -21.98 -15.01 -16.26
CA GLU A 161 -21.65 -13.88 -17.12
C GLU A 161 -20.69 -12.92 -16.39
N ILE A 162 -19.52 -12.71 -16.97
CA ILE A 162 -18.47 -11.83 -16.43
C ILE A 162 -18.36 -10.60 -17.33
N SER A 163 -18.88 -9.48 -16.84
CA SER A 163 -18.81 -8.20 -17.56
C SER A 163 -17.39 -7.64 -17.58
N GLU A 164 -16.99 -7.08 -18.73
CA GLU A 164 -15.71 -6.36 -18.85
C GLU A 164 -15.81 -4.98 -18.19
N THR A 165 -14.75 -4.59 -17.52
CA THR A 165 -14.66 -3.34 -16.74
C THR A 165 -13.74 -2.29 -17.37
N LEU A 166 -12.88 -2.70 -18.30
CA LEU A 166 -11.95 -1.81 -18.99
C LEU A 166 -12.43 -1.54 -20.41
N PRO A 167 -12.24 -0.33 -20.95
CA PRO A 167 -12.48 -0.04 -22.34
C PRO A 167 -11.63 -0.91 -23.28
N GLU A 168 -12.20 -1.33 -24.40
CA GLU A 168 -11.51 -2.13 -25.43
C GLU A 168 -10.20 -1.50 -25.89
N THR A 169 -10.17 -0.18 -26.04
CA THR A 169 -8.97 0.59 -26.40
C THR A 169 -7.83 0.44 -25.39
N VAL A 170 -8.16 0.25 -24.11
CA VAL A 170 -7.18 0.04 -23.02
C VAL A 170 -6.66 -1.39 -23.07
N LEU A 171 -7.54 -2.38 -23.27
CA LEU A 171 -7.15 -3.78 -23.42
C LEU A 171 -6.14 -3.97 -24.55
N GLN A 172 -6.43 -3.40 -25.73
CA GLN A 172 -5.56 -3.48 -26.90
C GLN A 172 -4.24 -2.74 -26.68
N LYS A 173 -4.28 -1.51 -26.17
CA LYS A 173 -3.08 -0.68 -25.97
C LYS A 173 -2.06 -1.34 -25.04
N TYR A 174 -2.51 -2.01 -24.00
CA TYR A 174 -1.65 -2.63 -22.98
C TYR A 174 -1.55 -4.15 -23.11
N ASN A 175 -2.13 -4.73 -24.16
CA ASN A 175 -2.16 -6.17 -24.42
C ASN A 175 -2.63 -6.97 -23.20
N LEU A 176 -3.76 -6.57 -22.64
CA LEU A 176 -4.33 -7.18 -21.43
C LEU A 176 -5.29 -8.31 -21.79
N TYR A 177 -5.36 -9.32 -20.93
CA TYR A 177 -6.43 -10.32 -20.99
C TYR A 177 -7.81 -9.68 -20.81
N SER A 178 -8.85 -10.30 -21.39
CA SER A 178 -10.22 -10.00 -20.97
C SER A 178 -10.38 -10.29 -19.47
N ARG A 179 -11.36 -9.64 -18.83
CA ARG A 179 -11.63 -9.90 -17.40
C ARG A 179 -12.00 -11.36 -17.15
N ALA A 180 -12.78 -11.96 -18.04
CA ALA A 180 -13.17 -13.35 -17.94
C ALA A 180 -11.95 -14.30 -18.03
N ASP A 181 -11.03 -14.07 -18.97
CA ASP A 181 -9.82 -14.88 -19.10
C ASP A 181 -8.87 -14.67 -17.90
N ALA A 182 -8.71 -13.43 -17.44
CA ALA A 182 -7.91 -13.17 -16.26
C ALA A 182 -8.46 -13.87 -15.01
N LEU A 183 -9.78 -13.86 -14.79
CA LEU A 183 -10.39 -14.56 -13.68
C LEU A 183 -10.28 -16.09 -13.82
N ARG A 184 -10.36 -16.65 -15.03
CA ARG A 184 -10.11 -18.09 -15.25
C ARG A 184 -8.66 -18.45 -14.93
N GLU A 185 -7.71 -17.68 -15.44
CA GLU A 185 -6.28 -17.96 -15.27
C GLU A 185 -5.74 -17.61 -13.87
N ILE A 186 -6.37 -16.70 -13.09
CA ILE A 186 -6.01 -16.51 -11.69
C ILE A 186 -6.52 -17.63 -10.80
N HIS A 187 -7.64 -18.27 -11.13
CA HIS A 187 -8.19 -19.37 -10.35
C HIS A 187 -7.65 -20.73 -10.80
N PHE A 188 -7.56 -20.97 -12.10
CA PHE A 188 -7.11 -22.25 -12.68
C PHE A 188 -6.10 -22.02 -13.80
N PRO A 189 -4.88 -21.59 -13.46
CA PRO A 189 -3.89 -21.24 -14.47
C PRO A 189 -3.43 -22.47 -15.27
N LYS A 190 -3.25 -22.28 -16.58
CA LYS A 190 -2.67 -23.30 -17.46
C LYS A 190 -1.19 -23.49 -17.16
N ASN A 191 -0.49 -22.41 -16.84
CA ASN A 191 0.92 -22.38 -16.49
C ASN A 191 1.27 -21.09 -15.73
N GLU A 192 2.51 -20.96 -15.29
CA GLU A 192 2.99 -19.79 -14.54
C GLU A 192 2.95 -18.50 -15.36
N PHE A 193 3.13 -18.57 -16.68
CA PHE A 193 3.06 -17.40 -17.55
C PHE A 193 1.64 -16.83 -17.59
N THR A 194 0.64 -17.68 -17.85
CA THR A 194 -0.77 -17.23 -17.92
C THR A 194 -1.25 -16.70 -16.57
N GLN A 195 -0.79 -17.30 -15.48
CA GLN A 195 -1.06 -16.83 -14.11
C GLN A 195 -0.50 -15.41 -13.89
N LYS A 196 0.76 -15.16 -14.30
CA LYS A 196 1.37 -13.82 -14.20
C LYS A 196 0.62 -12.77 -15.02
N GLN A 197 0.17 -13.12 -16.22
CA GLN A 197 -0.65 -12.23 -17.07
C GLN A 197 -1.99 -11.91 -16.41
N ALA A 198 -2.64 -12.90 -15.80
CA ALA A 198 -3.89 -12.69 -15.06
C ALA A 198 -3.69 -11.75 -13.85
N VAL A 199 -2.65 -11.95 -13.06
CA VAL A 199 -2.29 -11.07 -11.95
C VAL A 199 -2.04 -9.65 -12.43
N TYR A 200 -1.28 -9.49 -13.53
CA TYR A 200 -1.02 -8.18 -14.12
C TYR A 200 -2.32 -7.47 -14.53
N ARG A 201 -3.21 -8.19 -15.23
CA ARG A 201 -4.51 -7.65 -15.68
C ARG A 201 -5.38 -7.19 -14.50
N LEU A 202 -5.50 -8.02 -13.45
CA LEU A 202 -6.33 -7.69 -12.29
C LEU A 202 -5.78 -6.53 -11.48
N LYS A 203 -4.45 -6.45 -11.29
CA LYS A 203 -3.78 -5.29 -10.68
C LYS A 203 -3.98 -4.02 -11.51
N PHE A 204 -3.85 -4.13 -12.84
CA PHE A 204 -4.10 -3.00 -13.74
C PHE A 204 -5.54 -2.48 -13.61
N GLU A 205 -6.51 -3.39 -13.56
CA GLU A 205 -7.91 -3.02 -13.38
C GLU A 205 -8.14 -2.24 -12.08
N GLU A 206 -7.62 -2.74 -10.96
CA GLU A 206 -7.75 -2.10 -9.66
C GLU A 206 -7.16 -0.67 -9.69
N PHE A 207 -5.96 -0.50 -10.24
CA PHE A 207 -5.36 0.81 -10.39
C PHE A 207 -6.10 1.71 -11.39
N TYR A 208 -6.64 1.15 -12.46
CA TYR A 208 -7.40 1.91 -13.44
C TYR A 208 -8.71 2.44 -12.83
N GLN A 209 -9.46 1.58 -12.13
CA GLN A 209 -10.69 2.00 -11.45
C GLN A 209 -10.40 3.05 -10.38
N PHE A 210 -9.39 2.82 -9.56
CA PHE A 210 -8.95 3.80 -8.58
C PHE A 210 -8.59 5.16 -9.21
N LYS A 211 -7.85 5.15 -10.31
CA LYS A 211 -7.51 6.39 -11.04
C LYS A 211 -8.73 7.06 -11.68
N LYS A 212 -9.67 6.26 -12.16
CA LYS A 212 -10.93 6.76 -12.73
C LYS A 212 -11.78 7.43 -11.65
N GLU A 213 -11.96 6.79 -10.50
CA GLU A 213 -12.68 7.36 -9.36
C GLU A 213 -12.03 8.65 -8.86
N LEU A 214 -10.69 8.67 -8.77
CA LEU A 214 -9.95 9.89 -8.47
C LEU A 214 -10.25 10.99 -9.50
N ALA A 215 -10.14 10.69 -10.79
CA ALA A 215 -10.39 11.66 -11.85
C ALA A 215 -11.85 12.17 -11.82
N GLU A 216 -12.83 11.31 -11.59
CA GLU A 216 -14.24 11.70 -11.48
C GLU A 216 -14.52 12.55 -10.24
N ASN A 217 -13.90 12.24 -9.12
CA ASN A 217 -14.02 13.02 -7.88
C ASN A 217 -13.25 14.36 -7.93
N TYR A 218 -12.18 14.43 -8.73
CA TYR A 218 -11.30 15.59 -8.87
C TYR A 218 -11.47 16.32 -10.22
N ALA A 219 -12.34 15.87 -11.11
CA ALA A 219 -12.55 16.48 -12.43
C ALA A 219 -13.16 17.91 -12.38
N ALA A 220 -13.54 18.39 -11.20
CA ALA A 220 -13.81 19.81 -10.99
C ALA A 220 -12.56 20.45 -10.39
N GLU A 221 -11.69 21.04 -11.25
CA GLU A 221 -10.76 22.08 -10.80
C GLU A 221 -11.54 23.04 -9.90
N GLU A 222 -11.36 22.92 -8.57
CA GLU A 222 -12.11 23.75 -7.64
C GLU A 222 -11.76 25.21 -7.87
N PRO A 223 -12.74 26.10 -8.13
CA PRO A 223 -12.47 27.50 -8.32
C PRO A 223 -11.74 28.08 -7.11
N ASN A 224 -10.80 28.95 -7.38
CA ASN A 224 -10.07 29.63 -6.33
C ASN A 224 -10.98 30.58 -5.55
N ALA A 225 -11.38 30.17 -4.36
CA ALA A 225 -12.19 30.98 -3.44
C ALA A 225 -11.35 32.03 -2.68
N CYS A 226 -10.02 31.94 -2.75
CA CYS A 226 -9.07 32.82 -2.06
C CYS A 226 -8.04 33.41 -3.05
N PRO A 227 -8.47 34.14 -4.08
CA PRO A 227 -7.57 34.64 -5.12
C PRO A 227 -6.53 35.61 -4.53
N MET A 228 -5.26 35.38 -4.86
CA MET A 228 -4.14 36.20 -4.41
C MET A 228 -3.51 36.95 -5.58
N LYS A 229 -2.83 38.05 -5.26
CA LYS A 229 -2.02 38.81 -6.21
C LYS A 229 -0.57 38.73 -5.79
N LYS A 230 0.34 38.79 -6.76
CA LYS A 230 1.78 38.83 -6.48
C LYS A 230 2.11 40.02 -5.59
N SER A 231 2.93 39.76 -4.59
CA SER A 231 3.36 40.76 -3.63
C SER A 231 4.68 41.42 -4.02
N SER A 232 4.69 42.73 -4.21
CA SER A 232 5.93 43.47 -4.40
C SER A 232 6.76 43.55 -3.12
N LEU A 233 6.11 43.54 -1.96
CA LEU A 233 6.75 43.51 -0.64
C LEU A 233 7.58 42.20 -0.48
N LEU A 234 7.00 41.03 -0.80
CA LEU A 234 7.70 39.76 -0.73
C LEU A 234 8.90 39.73 -1.68
N ASN A 235 8.72 40.09 -2.92
CA ASN A 235 9.78 40.01 -3.92
C ASN A 235 10.92 41.01 -3.72
N ASN A 236 10.61 42.23 -3.32
CA ASN A 236 11.59 43.33 -3.24
C ASN A 236 12.20 43.51 -1.85
N VAL A 237 11.49 43.16 -0.80
CA VAL A 237 11.95 43.36 0.59
C VAL A 237 12.36 42.03 1.20
N VAL A 238 11.48 41.04 1.19
CA VAL A 238 11.73 39.79 1.90
C VAL A 238 12.75 38.92 1.17
N ILE A 239 12.50 38.54 -0.08
CA ILE A 239 13.36 37.61 -0.82
C ILE A 239 14.75 38.20 -1.09
N LYS A 240 14.83 39.48 -1.49
CA LYS A 240 16.12 40.15 -1.67
C LYS A 240 16.87 40.43 -0.37
N GLY A 241 16.15 40.53 0.73
CA GLY A 241 16.71 40.78 2.04
C GLY A 241 17.13 39.53 2.82
N LEU A 242 16.89 38.31 2.31
CA LEU A 242 17.32 37.09 2.97
C LEU A 242 18.84 37.10 3.20
N PRO A 243 19.32 36.62 4.36
CA PRO A 243 20.76 36.56 4.66
C PRO A 243 21.49 35.49 3.85
N TYR A 244 20.78 34.78 2.98
CA TYR A 244 21.23 33.75 2.06
C TYR A 244 20.45 33.79 0.76
N THR A 245 21.03 33.26 -0.31
CA THR A 245 20.31 33.11 -1.58
C THR A 245 19.54 31.78 -1.57
N LEU A 246 18.28 31.82 -1.99
CA LEU A 246 17.49 30.59 -2.19
C LEU A 246 18.19 29.70 -3.23
N THR A 247 18.21 28.40 -3.01
CA THR A 247 18.70 27.45 -4.01
C THR A 247 17.82 27.47 -5.27
N ASN A 248 18.32 26.95 -6.39
CA ASN A 248 17.53 26.90 -7.62
C ASN A 248 16.22 26.11 -7.43
N ALA A 249 16.27 24.98 -6.72
CA ALA A 249 15.11 24.17 -6.41
C ALA A 249 14.09 24.91 -5.54
N GLN A 250 14.53 25.66 -4.52
CA GLN A 250 13.67 26.50 -3.70
C GLN A 250 13.03 27.64 -4.51
N GLN A 251 13.81 28.30 -5.39
CA GLN A 251 13.30 29.35 -6.28
C GLN A 251 12.23 28.83 -7.23
N GLN A 252 12.47 27.65 -7.83
CA GLN A 252 11.51 27.01 -8.73
C GLN A 252 10.24 26.60 -7.99
N ALA A 253 10.36 25.98 -6.81
CA ALA A 253 9.22 25.62 -5.97
C ALA A 253 8.40 26.85 -5.57
N TRP A 254 9.05 27.92 -5.13
CA TRP A 254 8.39 29.17 -4.80
C TRP A 254 7.69 29.81 -6.00
N LYS A 255 8.38 29.97 -7.13
CA LYS A 255 7.82 30.60 -8.34
C LYS A 255 6.59 29.83 -8.87
N LYS A 256 6.65 28.49 -8.83
CA LYS A 256 5.52 27.63 -9.17
C LYS A 256 4.36 27.88 -8.21
N LEU A 257 4.59 27.76 -6.90
CA LEU A 257 3.57 27.96 -5.86
C LEU A 257 2.96 29.37 -5.91
N GLU A 258 3.78 30.44 -6.07
CA GLU A 258 3.29 31.82 -6.22
C GLU A 258 2.37 31.95 -7.43
N THR A 259 2.75 31.34 -8.56
CA THR A 259 1.95 31.40 -9.79
C THR A 259 0.60 30.70 -9.62
N GLU A 260 0.58 29.56 -8.97
CA GLU A 260 -0.63 28.77 -8.69
C GLU A 260 -1.55 29.46 -7.65
N LEU A 261 -1.00 30.01 -6.57
CA LEU A 261 -1.76 30.78 -5.58
C LEU A 261 -2.45 32.00 -6.18
N CYS A 262 -1.80 32.62 -7.19
CA CYS A 262 -2.37 33.72 -7.96
C CYS A 262 -3.25 33.26 -9.14
N GLY A 263 -3.43 31.95 -9.30
CA GLY A 263 -4.18 31.35 -10.39
C GLY A 263 -5.68 31.29 -10.17
N LYS A 264 -6.38 30.66 -11.11
CA LYS A 264 -7.84 30.53 -11.11
C LYS A 264 -8.36 29.38 -10.25
N TYR A 265 -7.48 28.45 -9.85
CA TYR A 265 -7.85 27.22 -9.17
C TYR A 265 -7.28 27.17 -7.75
N ARG A 266 -7.92 26.38 -6.93
CA ARG A 266 -7.44 26.10 -5.57
C ARG A 266 -6.15 25.30 -5.64
N VAL A 267 -5.16 25.72 -4.87
CA VAL A 267 -3.88 25.01 -4.76
C VAL A 267 -3.98 23.86 -3.75
N ASN A 268 -3.52 22.69 -4.15
CA ASN A 268 -3.27 21.54 -3.29
C ASN A 268 -1.89 20.96 -3.64
N GLN A 269 -0.83 21.43 -2.96
CA GLN A 269 0.56 21.17 -3.36
C GLN A 269 1.35 20.42 -2.27
N LEU A 270 2.17 19.47 -2.67
CA LEU A 270 3.18 18.83 -1.83
C LEU A 270 4.58 19.41 -2.13
N ILE A 271 5.23 19.98 -1.14
CA ILE A 271 6.63 20.36 -1.18
C ILE A 271 7.43 19.24 -0.51
N GLN A 272 8.20 18.52 -1.29
CA GLN A 272 9.03 17.41 -0.85
C GLN A 272 10.50 17.81 -0.89
N GLY A 273 11.26 17.40 0.11
CA GLY A 273 12.72 17.61 0.15
C GLY A 273 13.28 17.06 1.45
N ASP A 274 14.58 16.80 1.49
CA ASP A 274 15.25 16.25 2.65
C ASP A 274 15.16 17.17 3.90
N VAL A 275 15.48 16.63 5.07
CA VAL A 275 15.57 17.43 6.30
C VAL A 275 16.64 18.51 6.11
N GLY A 276 16.27 19.79 6.34
CA GLY A 276 17.15 20.93 6.13
C GLY A 276 17.31 21.40 4.67
N ALA A 277 16.55 20.88 3.70
CA ALA A 277 16.48 21.42 2.34
C ALA A 277 15.81 22.81 2.26
N GLY A 278 15.29 23.32 3.38
CA GLY A 278 14.68 24.64 3.46
C GLY A 278 13.25 24.70 2.94
N LYS A 279 12.46 23.64 3.09
CA LYS A 279 11.02 23.61 2.77
C LYS A 279 10.26 24.73 3.48
N THR A 280 10.60 24.98 4.75
CA THR A 280 9.95 25.94 5.64
C THR A 280 9.95 27.37 5.09
N ILE A 281 11.05 27.80 4.41
CA ILE A 281 11.08 29.15 3.82
C ILE A 281 10.05 29.32 2.72
N VAL A 282 9.83 28.29 1.90
CA VAL A 282 8.79 28.32 0.84
C VAL A 282 7.40 28.39 1.48
N GLY A 283 7.16 27.62 2.56
CA GLY A 283 5.95 27.71 3.35
C GLY A 283 5.73 29.11 3.96
N PHE A 284 6.76 29.71 4.53
CA PHE A 284 6.69 31.07 5.09
C PHE A 284 6.39 32.12 4.05
N LEU A 285 7.02 32.05 2.88
CA LEU A 285 6.72 32.95 1.76
C LEU A 285 5.25 32.82 1.31
N ALA A 286 4.70 31.62 1.28
CA ALA A 286 3.29 31.39 0.96
C ALA A 286 2.34 31.95 2.02
N MET A 287 2.67 31.81 3.30
CA MET A 287 1.91 32.42 4.40
C MET A 287 1.93 33.95 4.30
N LEU A 288 3.10 34.55 4.06
CA LEU A 288 3.24 36.00 3.93
C LEU A 288 2.50 36.53 2.69
N LEU A 289 2.50 35.79 1.58
CA LEU A 289 1.71 36.15 0.42
C LEU A 289 0.20 36.21 0.74
N ALA A 290 -0.29 35.23 1.47
CA ALA A 290 -1.69 35.19 1.87
C ALA A 290 -2.08 36.40 2.78
N VAL A 291 -1.22 36.70 3.74
CA VAL A 291 -1.46 37.81 4.69
C VAL A 291 -1.37 39.16 4.00
N ASP A 292 -0.43 39.34 3.04
CA ASP A 292 -0.34 40.56 2.24
C ASP A 292 -1.57 40.77 1.35
N ASN A 293 -2.27 39.71 1.02
CA ASN A 293 -3.56 39.72 0.31
C ASN A 293 -4.78 39.80 1.23
N GLY A 294 -4.58 40.03 2.53
CA GLY A 294 -5.65 40.21 3.51
C GLY A 294 -6.35 38.94 3.95
N TYR A 295 -5.66 37.77 3.78
CA TYR A 295 -6.10 36.48 4.30
C TYR A 295 -5.36 36.14 5.61
N GLN A 296 -5.89 35.15 6.32
CA GLN A 296 -5.18 34.48 7.41
C GLN A 296 -4.44 33.24 6.86
N ALA A 297 -3.29 32.97 7.44
CA ALA A 297 -2.46 31.81 7.11
C ALA A 297 -2.21 30.95 8.35
N VAL A 298 -2.35 29.63 8.21
CA VAL A 298 -2.13 28.64 9.28
C VAL A 298 -0.97 27.74 8.91
N LEU A 299 -0.05 27.53 9.85
CA LEU A 299 0.96 26.46 9.80
C LEU A 299 0.68 25.46 10.92
N MET A 300 0.46 24.21 10.55
CA MET A 300 0.27 23.11 11.47
C MET A 300 1.51 22.25 11.55
N ALA A 301 2.10 22.15 12.74
CA ALA A 301 3.25 21.30 13.04
C ALA A 301 2.86 20.07 13.85
N PRO A 302 3.58 18.93 13.72
CA PRO A 302 3.22 17.67 14.38
C PRO A 302 3.44 17.66 15.90
N THR A 303 4.35 18.50 16.40
CA THR A 303 4.69 18.58 17.82
C THR A 303 4.69 20.02 18.32
N GLU A 304 4.53 20.21 19.63
CA GLU A 304 4.59 21.54 20.26
C GLU A 304 5.97 22.19 20.07
N VAL A 305 7.05 21.41 20.19
CA VAL A 305 8.41 21.90 20.00
C VAL A 305 8.64 22.45 18.59
N LEU A 306 8.16 21.76 17.56
CA LEU A 306 8.25 22.24 16.17
C LEU A 306 7.35 23.46 15.94
N ALA A 307 6.16 23.49 16.56
CA ALA A 307 5.29 24.66 16.48
C ALA A 307 5.92 25.90 17.13
N GLU A 308 6.57 25.74 18.28
CA GLU A 308 7.31 26.81 18.96
C GLU A 308 8.49 27.28 18.11
N GLN A 309 9.28 26.37 17.55
CA GLN A 309 10.37 26.70 16.65
C GLN A 309 9.88 27.50 15.43
N HIS A 310 8.86 27.03 14.73
CA HIS A 310 8.30 27.75 13.60
C HIS A 310 7.73 29.11 13.98
N TYR A 311 7.17 29.23 15.19
CA TYR A 311 6.68 30.50 15.71
C TYR A 311 7.82 31.47 15.96
N GLU A 312 8.91 31.05 16.61
CA GLU A 312 10.10 31.87 16.85
C GLU A 312 10.74 32.33 15.55
N ASP A 313 10.91 31.38 14.59
CA ASP A 313 11.45 31.67 13.26
C ASP A 313 10.59 32.72 12.54
N MET A 314 9.25 32.57 12.56
CA MET A 314 8.34 33.51 11.93
C MET A 314 8.40 34.89 12.64
N MET A 315 8.44 34.92 13.96
CA MET A 315 8.59 36.18 14.71
C MET A 315 9.90 36.88 14.40
N GLY A 316 10.99 36.15 14.28
CA GLY A 316 12.30 36.64 13.79
C GLY A 316 12.18 37.25 12.40
N PHE A 317 11.48 36.56 11.50
CA PHE A 317 11.24 37.01 10.15
C PHE A 317 10.43 38.34 10.11
N LEU A 318 9.33 38.42 10.84
CA LEU A 318 8.50 39.62 10.93
C LEU A 318 9.32 40.82 11.47
N LYS A 319 10.13 40.60 12.47
CA LYS A 319 10.98 41.64 13.07
C LYS A 319 12.09 42.09 12.11
N ASN A 320 12.79 41.16 11.46
CA ASN A 320 13.93 41.47 10.59
C ASN A 320 13.50 42.29 9.34
N TYR A 321 12.29 42.05 8.85
CA TYR A 321 11.77 42.76 7.67
C TYR A 321 10.75 43.87 8.02
N ASN A 322 10.57 44.17 9.32
CA ASN A 322 9.63 45.16 9.83
C ASN A 322 8.22 44.99 9.24
N LEU A 323 7.71 43.75 9.21
CA LEU A 323 6.41 43.39 8.68
C LEU A 323 5.32 43.60 9.71
N PRO A 324 4.20 44.31 9.38
CA PRO A 324 3.16 44.69 10.35
C PRO A 324 2.14 43.57 10.62
N TYR A 325 2.55 42.31 10.58
CA TYR A 325 1.65 41.19 10.76
C TYR A 325 1.75 40.59 12.17
N ALA A 326 0.60 40.14 12.69
CA ALA A 326 0.51 39.54 14.01
C ALA A 326 0.53 38.04 13.93
N CYS A 327 1.53 37.42 14.55
CA CYS A 327 1.63 35.97 14.68
C CYS A 327 1.19 35.49 16.06
N VAL A 328 0.50 34.36 16.14
CA VAL A 328 0.07 33.71 17.39
C VAL A 328 0.41 32.22 17.37
N LEU A 329 0.75 31.67 18.55
CA LEU A 329 1.00 30.25 18.78
C LEU A 329 -0.21 29.59 19.44
N VAL A 330 -0.66 28.45 18.87
CA VAL A 330 -1.81 27.68 19.35
C VAL A 330 -1.42 26.22 19.54
N THR A 331 -1.17 25.82 20.78
CA THR A 331 -0.82 24.44 21.17
C THR A 331 -1.75 23.91 22.26
N GLY A 332 -1.55 22.66 22.67
CA GLY A 332 -2.25 22.08 23.80
C GLY A 332 -2.03 22.83 25.09
N THR A 333 -0.83 23.37 25.31
CA THR A 333 -0.36 24.04 26.51
C THR A 333 -0.51 25.58 26.47
N THR A 334 -0.97 26.13 25.34
CA THR A 334 -1.12 27.62 25.19
C THR A 334 -1.92 28.24 26.34
N LYS A 335 -1.33 29.24 26.97
CA LYS A 335 -2.01 30.06 27.98
C LYS A 335 -2.95 31.08 27.32
N GLN A 336 -3.99 31.49 28.04
CA GLN A 336 -4.97 32.51 27.56
C GLN A 336 -5.65 32.18 26.21
N LYS A 337 -5.95 30.91 25.97
CA LYS A 337 -6.58 30.41 24.70
C LYS A 337 -7.75 31.28 24.25
N LYS A 338 -8.63 31.69 25.16
CA LYS A 338 -9.82 32.54 24.83
C LYS A 338 -9.44 33.84 24.17
N ALA A 339 -8.39 34.53 24.65
CA ALA A 339 -7.93 35.79 24.08
C ALA A 339 -7.32 35.58 22.68
N ILE A 340 -6.52 34.52 22.51
CA ILE A 340 -5.92 34.18 21.21
C ILE A 340 -7.01 33.79 20.20
N TYR A 341 -7.98 32.95 20.58
CA TYR A 341 -9.08 32.55 19.70
C TYR A 341 -9.94 33.74 19.27
N ARG A 342 -10.15 34.74 20.16
CA ARG A 342 -10.81 35.99 19.80
C ARG A 342 -10.02 36.78 18.74
N ARG A 343 -8.68 36.88 18.89
CA ARG A 343 -7.82 37.56 17.92
C ARG A 343 -7.76 36.84 16.57
N ILE A 344 -7.93 35.50 16.53
CA ILE A 344 -8.07 34.76 15.30
C ILE A 344 -9.44 35.04 14.66
N ALA A 345 -10.50 35.02 15.46
CA ALA A 345 -11.86 35.21 14.97
C ALA A 345 -12.15 36.64 14.46
N ASP A 346 -11.52 37.63 15.04
CA ASP A 346 -11.67 39.06 14.61
C ASP A 346 -10.64 39.46 13.52
N GLY A 347 -9.71 38.53 13.14
CA GLY A 347 -8.72 38.76 12.10
C GLY A 347 -7.53 39.60 12.52
N THR A 348 -7.39 39.98 13.79
CA THR A 348 -6.21 40.73 14.29
C THR A 348 -4.97 39.85 14.40
N ALA A 349 -5.12 38.50 14.46
CA ALA A 349 -4.07 37.55 14.24
C ALA A 349 -4.10 37.05 12.79
N ASN A 350 -3.06 37.38 12.02
CA ASN A 350 -2.98 37.09 10.60
C ASN A 350 -2.25 35.76 10.35
N LEU A 351 -1.20 35.48 11.12
CA LEU A 351 -0.36 34.30 11.07
C LEU A 351 -0.64 33.42 12.28
N ILE A 352 -1.02 32.19 12.06
CA ILE A 352 -1.37 31.25 13.12
C ILE A 352 -0.45 30.04 12.97
N ILE A 353 0.34 29.73 13.99
CA ILE A 353 1.21 28.55 14.04
C ILE A 353 0.78 27.69 15.21
N GLY A 354 0.72 26.37 15.03
CA GLY A 354 0.33 25.51 16.15
C GLY A 354 0.31 24.04 15.80
N THR A 355 -0.17 23.26 16.74
CA THR A 355 -0.37 21.82 16.57
C THR A 355 -1.80 21.52 16.10
N HIS A 356 -2.28 20.29 16.28
CA HIS A 356 -3.69 19.93 16.06
C HIS A 356 -4.71 20.84 16.79
N ALA A 357 -4.27 21.64 17.75
CA ALA A 357 -5.14 22.59 18.44
C ALA A 357 -5.75 23.65 17.50
N VAL A 358 -5.11 23.95 16.36
CA VAL A 358 -5.63 24.87 15.33
C VAL A 358 -6.88 24.34 14.60
N ILE A 359 -7.11 23.02 14.67
CA ILE A 359 -8.27 22.35 14.06
C ILE A 359 -9.48 22.35 15.00
N SER A 360 -9.28 22.60 16.31
CA SER A 360 -10.34 22.54 17.32
C SER A 360 -11.57 23.35 16.89
N GLU A 361 -12.78 22.86 17.13
CA GLU A 361 -14.05 23.53 16.80
C GLU A 361 -14.13 24.92 17.40
N SER A 362 -13.47 25.14 18.53
CA SER A 362 -13.43 26.45 19.22
C SER A 362 -12.58 27.50 18.50
N VAL A 363 -11.79 27.14 17.49
CA VAL A 363 -11.01 28.08 16.68
C VAL A 363 -11.81 28.45 15.43
N ALA A 364 -12.32 29.68 15.38
CA ALA A 364 -12.96 30.23 14.20
C ALA A 364 -11.99 31.18 13.48
N TYR A 365 -11.92 31.09 12.16
CA TYR A 365 -11.11 32.01 11.34
C TYR A 365 -12.00 33.01 10.63
N GLN A 366 -11.58 34.27 10.58
CA GLN A 366 -12.33 35.31 9.87
C GLN A 366 -12.23 35.11 8.34
N LYS A 367 -11.01 34.91 7.83
CA LYS A 367 -10.74 34.80 6.39
C LYS A 367 -9.52 33.91 6.11
N LEU A 368 -9.64 32.65 6.41
CA LEU A 368 -8.56 31.66 6.16
C LEU A 368 -8.33 31.48 4.67
N GLY A 369 -7.13 31.80 4.17
CA GLY A 369 -6.74 31.71 2.76
C GLY A 369 -5.81 30.57 2.44
N ILE A 370 -4.90 30.22 3.38
CA ILE A 370 -3.92 29.15 3.17
C ILE A 370 -3.67 28.35 4.44
N VAL A 371 -3.44 27.05 4.25
CA VAL A 371 -3.06 26.09 5.28
C VAL A 371 -1.76 25.43 4.86
N ILE A 372 -0.73 25.52 5.71
CA ILE A 372 0.51 24.80 5.58
C ILE A 372 0.51 23.62 6.57
N ILE A 373 0.84 22.42 6.12
CA ILE A 373 0.91 21.23 6.96
C ILE A 373 2.34 20.69 6.90
N ASP A 374 3.04 20.75 8.03
CA ASP A 374 4.39 20.21 8.12
C ASP A 374 4.37 18.73 8.54
N GLU A 375 5.26 17.91 7.95
CA GLU A 375 5.40 16.47 8.20
C GLU A 375 4.07 15.69 8.13
N GLN A 376 3.44 15.73 6.98
CA GLN A 376 2.09 15.22 6.70
C GLN A 376 1.84 13.78 7.19
N HIS A 377 2.83 12.90 7.16
CA HIS A 377 2.68 11.49 7.53
C HIS A 377 2.27 11.26 8.99
N ARG A 378 2.38 12.28 9.83
CA ARG A 378 1.97 12.24 11.24
C ARG A 378 0.52 12.66 11.49
N PHE A 379 -0.22 13.04 10.43
CA PHE A 379 -1.61 13.49 10.53
C PHE A 379 -2.58 12.58 9.79
N GLY A 380 -3.71 12.26 10.41
CA GLY A 380 -4.79 11.50 9.80
C GLY A 380 -5.54 12.27 8.70
N VAL A 381 -6.18 11.54 7.77
CA VAL A 381 -7.00 12.13 6.69
C VAL A 381 -8.11 13.02 7.24
N SER A 382 -8.78 12.60 8.31
CA SER A 382 -9.86 13.34 8.98
C SER A 382 -9.43 14.70 9.50
N GLN A 383 -8.21 14.83 10.04
CA GLN A 383 -7.69 16.08 10.57
C GLN A 383 -7.45 17.13 9.46
N ARG A 384 -6.95 16.69 8.31
CA ARG A 384 -6.76 17.54 7.13
C ARG A 384 -8.08 18.06 6.58
N THR A 385 -9.05 17.18 6.41
CA THR A 385 -10.40 17.53 5.95
C THR A 385 -11.05 18.53 6.91
N SER A 386 -10.90 18.35 8.22
CA SER A 386 -11.43 19.26 9.23
C SER A 386 -10.83 20.67 9.10
N LEU A 387 -9.53 20.80 8.81
CA LEU A 387 -8.90 22.11 8.65
C LEU A 387 -9.30 22.78 7.32
N GLN A 388 -9.43 22.02 6.25
CA GLN A 388 -9.91 22.50 4.96
C GLN A 388 -11.35 23.06 5.04
N ASN A 389 -12.18 22.48 5.91
CA ASN A 389 -13.57 22.89 6.09
C ASN A 389 -13.72 24.13 6.99
N LYS A 390 -12.66 24.63 7.65
CA LYS A 390 -12.70 25.81 8.50
C LYS A 390 -12.66 27.16 7.76
N GLY A 391 -12.47 27.15 6.46
CA GLY A 391 -12.47 28.34 5.60
C GLY A 391 -13.41 28.18 4.42
N LYS A 392 -13.45 29.19 3.56
CA LYS A 392 -14.09 29.11 2.26
C LYS A 392 -13.13 28.42 1.26
N ARG A 393 -12.83 27.11 1.48
CA ARG A 393 -11.91 26.32 0.65
C ARG A 393 -10.51 26.95 0.53
N PRO A 394 -9.73 27.04 1.63
CA PRO A 394 -8.39 27.62 1.59
C PRO A 394 -7.45 26.78 0.72
N HIS A 395 -6.39 27.41 0.19
CA HIS A 395 -5.28 26.71 -0.42
C HIS A 395 -4.59 25.78 0.60
N VAL A 396 -4.05 24.65 0.15
CA VAL A 396 -3.36 23.70 1.03
C VAL A 396 -1.97 23.42 0.46
N VAL A 397 -0.97 23.58 1.30
CA VAL A 397 0.40 23.22 0.99
C VAL A 397 0.89 22.27 2.08
N THR A 398 1.37 21.13 1.64
CA THR A 398 1.90 20.10 2.53
C THR A 398 3.41 20.03 2.37
N MET A 399 4.15 19.88 3.46
CA MET A 399 5.60 19.66 3.46
C MET A 399 5.93 18.27 3.98
N SER A 400 6.89 17.58 3.35
CA SER A 400 7.37 16.28 3.79
C SER A 400 8.87 16.13 3.61
N ALA A 401 9.55 15.56 4.62
CA ALA A 401 10.95 15.17 4.53
C ALA A 401 11.14 13.77 3.96
N THR A 402 10.10 12.93 3.99
CA THR A 402 10.20 11.58 3.43
C THR A 402 10.02 11.62 1.91
N PRO A 403 10.95 11.01 1.14
CA PRO A 403 10.76 10.88 -0.30
C PRO A 403 9.61 9.90 -0.58
N ILE A 404 8.46 10.45 -0.95
CA ILE A 404 7.33 9.66 -1.43
C ILE A 404 7.46 9.57 -2.94
N PRO A 405 7.57 8.38 -3.55
CA PRO A 405 7.57 8.26 -4.99
C PRO A 405 6.37 9.00 -5.60
N ARG A 406 6.60 9.78 -6.65
CA ARG A 406 5.57 10.62 -7.28
C ARG A 406 4.29 9.83 -7.59
N THR A 407 4.44 8.60 -8.06
CA THR A 407 3.32 7.68 -8.32
C THR A 407 2.53 7.34 -7.07
N LEU A 408 3.22 7.08 -5.94
CA LEU A 408 2.57 6.78 -4.66
C LEU A 408 1.89 8.03 -4.08
N ALA A 409 2.52 9.20 -4.21
CA ALA A 409 1.92 10.45 -3.76
C ALA A 409 0.62 10.77 -4.51
N ILE A 410 0.60 10.57 -5.83
CA ILE A 410 -0.62 10.73 -6.64
C ILE A 410 -1.68 9.71 -6.24
N ILE A 411 -1.29 8.47 -5.93
CA ILE A 411 -2.21 7.42 -5.48
C ILE A 411 -2.82 7.76 -4.11
N MET A 412 -2.00 8.21 -3.17
CA MET A 412 -2.46 8.45 -1.80
C MET A 412 -3.22 9.78 -1.63
N TYR A 413 -2.93 10.76 -2.46
CA TYR A 413 -3.36 12.13 -2.24
C TYR A 413 -4.11 12.77 -3.44
N GLY A 414 -4.31 12.04 -4.52
CA GLY A 414 -5.08 12.50 -5.69
C GLY A 414 -4.35 13.60 -6.47
N ASP A 415 -4.98 14.77 -6.58
CA ASP A 415 -4.50 15.94 -7.34
C ASP A 415 -3.37 16.74 -6.68
N LEU A 416 -2.56 16.12 -5.84
CA LEU A 416 -1.40 16.79 -5.26
C LEU A 416 -0.39 17.13 -6.36
N ASP A 417 -0.23 18.41 -6.62
CA ASP A 417 0.89 18.88 -7.42
C ASP A 417 2.18 18.81 -6.57
N ILE A 418 3.25 18.28 -7.14
CA ILE A 418 4.47 17.99 -6.39
C ILE A 418 5.59 18.93 -6.83
N SER A 419 6.21 19.59 -5.85
CA SER A 419 7.47 20.31 -6.00
C SER A 419 8.56 19.64 -5.16
N VAL A 420 9.66 19.26 -5.79
CA VAL A 420 10.79 18.60 -5.13
C VAL A 420 11.89 19.61 -4.91
N ILE A 421 12.41 19.70 -3.68
CA ILE A 421 13.60 20.47 -3.31
C ILE A 421 14.71 19.46 -3.02
N ASP A 422 15.51 19.17 -4.02
CA ASP A 422 16.60 18.18 -4.02
C ASP A 422 18.00 18.79 -3.81
N GLU A 423 18.05 20.11 -3.63
CA GLU A 423 19.28 20.85 -3.32
C GLU A 423 19.36 21.20 -1.83
N LEU A 424 20.55 21.09 -1.27
CA LEU A 424 20.83 21.55 0.09
C LEU A 424 21.39 22.98 0.07
N PRO A 425 21.04 23.85 1.04
CA PRO A 425 21.65 25.17 1.17
C PRO A 425 23.17 25.11 1.26
N ALA A 426 23.85 26.07 0.59
CA ALA A 426 25.31 26.07 0.44
C ALA A 426 26.11 26.04 1.77
N ASN A 427 25.52 26.50 2.88
CA ASN A 427 26.17 26.58 4.19
C ASN A 427 25.95 25.34 5.05
N ARG A 428 25.34 24.28 4.53
CA ARG A 428 25.14 23.05 5.31
C ARG A 428 26.40 22.19 5.30
N LEU A 429 26.94 21.93 6.48
CA LEU A 429 28.05 21.00 6.64
C LEU A 429 27.59 19.55 6.39
N PRO A 430 28.37 18.73 5.70
CA PRO A 430 28.06 17.32 5.52
C PRO A 430 28.01 16.60 6.87
N ILE A 431 27.04 15.69 7.01
CA ILE A 431 26.92 14.83 8.21
C ILE A 431 28.03 13.80 8.15
N ALA A 432 28.94 13.81 9.14
CA ALA A 432 29.93 12.76 9.32
C ALA A 432 29.26 11.54 9.97
N ASN A 433 29.18 10.43 9.23
CA ASN A 433 28.70 9.15 9.75
C ASN A 433 29.89 8.32 10.22
N CYS A 434 29.83 7.79 11.44
CA CYS A 434 30.79 6.87 11.99
C CYS A 434 30.06 5.58 12.44
N VAL A 435 30.55 4.44 11.98
CA VAL A 435 30.12 3.13 12.48
C VAL A 435 31.07 2.76 13.59
N VAL A 436 30.60 2.75 14.83
CA VAL A 436 31.38 2.28 15.98
C VAL A 436 31.00 0.83 16.30
N GLY A 437 32.03 0.00 16.56
CA GLY A 437 31.80 -1.36 17.07
C GLY A 437 31.29 -1.34 18.51
N THR A 438 30.78 -2.49 18.96
CA THR A 438 30.22 -2.68 20.33
C THR A 438 31.25 -2.53 21.46
N ASP A 439 32.50 -2.24 21.16
CA ASP A 439 33.60 -2.13 22.09
C ASP A 439 33.96 -0.67 22.47
N TYR A 440 33.02 0.24 22.31
CA TYR A 440 33.12 1.62 22.78
C TYR A 440 32.14 1.91 23.90
#